data_12c73c3791d778d792717b33c040a5e5
#
_entry.id   12c73c3791d778d792717b33c040a5e5
#
_cell.length_a   1.000
_cell.length_b   1.000
_cell.length_c   1.000
_cell.angle_alpha   90.00
_cell.angle_beta   90.00
_cell.angle_gamma   90.00
#
_symmetry.space_group_name_H-M   'P 1'
#
loop_
_entity.id
_entity.type
_entity.pdbx_description
1 polymer ?
#
loop_
_entity_poly.entity_id
_entity_poly.type
_entity_poly.pdbx_seq_one_letter_code
_entity_poly.pdbx_strand_id
1 'polypeptide(L)'
;MHDHLQVFTAIGLGLGLAAAVVQGAVAQQNPVTAIDIAIEPDATMMQHAKADNARLLESFPKGFALDETHHPHVSILQQFVRTDDLDKIYAAAQAVFDKETPTSWTLKAFKYYYIPSPPIGLAGIVVEPTEDLHRLQDALIKAVEPYTVKTGTAAACYSEDGGRDIQPFLIGYVENFVRDAAGKRFNPHVTIGVGTEKYLNEMLAEPFPSFTFSPAGASVYQLGSFGTARRELKALTL
;
A
#
# COMPACT_ATOMS: atom_id res chain seq x y z
N MET A 1 31.83 -94.18 -11.67
CA MET A 1 32.52 -92.92 -11.98
C MET A 1 31.52 -91.83 -11.61
N HIS A 2 31.75 -91.27 -10.43
CA HIS A 2 30.80 -90.30 -9.81
C HIS A 2 31.52 -88.97 -9.66
N ASP A 3 31.07 -87.98 -10.34
CA ASP A 3 31.58 -86.61 -10.17
C ASP A 3 30.67 -85.88 -9.20
N HIS A 4 31.22 -85.41 -8.11
CA HIS A 4 30.59 -84.54 -7.14
C HIS A 4 30.82 -83.08 -7.49
N LEU A 5 29.72 -82.41 -7.83
CA LEU A 5 29.70 -80.99 -8.04
C LEU A 5 29.37 -80.30 -6.69
N GLN A 6 30.34 -79.53 -6.17
CA GLN A 6 30.11 -78.70 -4.97
C GLN A 6 29.62 -77.33 -5.39
N VAL A 7 28.47 -76.94 -4.83
CA VAL A 7 27.88 -75.64 -4.99
C VAL A 7 28.37 -74.71 -3.88
N PHE A 8 29.09 -73.64 -4.26
CA PHE A 8 29.48 -72.57 -3.32
C PHE A 8 28.33 -71.53 -3.28
N THR A 9 27.76 -71.36 -2.08
CA THR A 9 26.76 -70.32 -1.81
C THR A 9 27.50 -69.05 -1.35
N ALA A 10 27.46 -67.99 -2.17
CA ALA A 10 28.00 -66.68 -1.79
C ALA A 10 26.90 -65.88 -1.08
N ILE A 11 27.18 -65.55 0.19
CA ILE A 11 26.32 -64.63 0.98
C ILE A 11 26.80 -63.22 0.69
N GLY A 12 25.99 -62.46 -0.08
CA GLY A 12 26.21 -61.04 -0.31
C GLY A 12 25.61 -60.20 0.82
N LEU A 13 26.45 -59.54 1.63
CA LEU A 13 26.05 -58.54 2.59
C LEU A 13 25.73 -57.24 1.85
N GLY A 14 24.47 -56.93 1.66
CA GLY A 14 24.05 -55.62 1.13
C GLY A 14 24.01 -54.57 2.23
N LEU A 15 24.98 -53.62 2.25
CA LEU A 15 24.90 -52.40 3.06
C LEU A 15 23.86 -51.45 2.38
N GLY A 16 22.68 -51.36 2.97
CA GLY A 16 21.71 -50.34 2.60
C GLY A 16 22.11 -48.98 3.20
N LEU A 17 22.61 -48.06 2.39
CA LEU A 17 22.70 -46.64 2.77
C LEU A 17 21.30 -46.03 2.81
N ALA A 18 20.78 -45.83 4.02
CA ALA A 18 19.59 -45.00 4.20
C ALA A 18 20.00 -43.52 4.06
N ALA A 19 19.71 -42.91 2.91
CA ALA A 19 19.80 -41.46 2.73
C ALA A 19 18.67 -40.80 3.51
N ALA A 20 18.99 -40.20 4.66
CA ALA A 20 18.04 -39.33 5.38
C ALA A 20 17.83 -38.04 4.55
N VAL A 21 16.69 -37.93 3.90
CA VAL A 21 16.25 -36.69 3.29
C VAL A 21 15.89 -35.74 4.42
N VAL A 22 16.80 -34.83 4.74
CA VAL A 22 16.49 -33.68 5.61
C VAL A 22 15.59 -32.75 4.80
N GLN A 23 14.28 -32.91 4.95
CA GLN A 23 13.32 -31.90 4.51
C GLN A 23 13.51 -30.69 5.43
N GLY A 24 14.28 -29.70 4.93
CA GLY A 24 14.31 -28.38 5.55
C GLY A 24 12.89 -27.83 5.58
N ALA A 25 12.32 -27.69 6.78
CA ALA A 25 11.08 -26.96 6.98
C ALA A 25 11.38 -25.52 6.49
N VAL A 26 10.87 -25.17 5.30
CA VAL A 26 10.78 -23.79 4.90
C VAL A 26 9.84 -23.15 5.92
N ALA A 27 10.38 -22.30 6.78
CA ALA A 27 9.57 -21.54 7.72
C ALA A 27 8.52 -20.80 6.87
N GLN A 28 7.26 -21.17 7.02
CA GLN A 28 6.15 -20.50 6.35
C GLN A 28 6.14 -19.09 6.90
N GLN A 29 6.64 -18.14 6.12
CA GLN A 29 6.56 -16.74 6.51
C GLN A 29 5.09 -16.40 6.63
N ASN A 30 4.67 -15.88 7.78
CA ASN A 30 3.29 -15.40 7.95
C ASN A 30 2.99 -14.41 6.83
N PRO A 31 1.82 -14.53 6.17
CA PRO A 31 1.46 -13.64 5.08
C PRO A 31 1.48 -12.19 5.54
N VAL A 32 1.94 -11.31 4.66
CA VAL A 32 2.07 -9.87 4.88
C VAL A 32 1.11 -9.14 3.96
N THR A 33 0.46 -8.11 4.49
CA THR A 33 -0.42 -7.21 3.73
C THR A 33 0.15 -5.79 3.78
N ALA A 34 0.21 -5.13 2.64
CA ALA A 34 0.52 -3.70 2.55
C ALA A 34 -0.79 -2.93 2.71
N ILE A 35 -0.93 -2.18 3.80
CA ILE A 35 -2.15 -1.41 4.09
C ILE A 35 -1.94 0.09 3.95
N ASP A 36 -3.03 0.79 3.69
CA ASP A 36 -3.20 2.24 3.82
C ASP A 36 -4.39 2.52 4.73
N ILE A 37 -4.18 3.24 5.82
CA ILE A 37 -5.26 3.82 6.62
C ILE A 37 -5.43 5.25 6.16
N ALA A 38 -6.58 5.53 5.58
CA ALA A 38 -6.82 6.75 4.85
C ALA A 38 -8.13 7.42 5.26
N ILE A 39 -8.21 8.74 5.09
CA ILE A 39 -9.47 9.48 5.10
C ILE A 39 -9.94 9.70 3.65
N GLU A 40 -11.24 9.60 3.46
CA GLU A 40 -11.89 9.80 2.18
C GLU A 40 -12.46 11.21 2.12
N PRO A 41 -12.23 11.94 1.04
CA PRO A 41 -12.70 13.32 0.92
C PRO A 41 -14.18 13.39 0.55
N ASP A 42 -14.79 14.55 0.83
CA ASP A 42 -16.14 14.88 0.41
C ASP A 42 -16.28 15.10 -1.11
N ALA A 43 -17.52 15.36 -1.54
CA ALA A 43 -17.85 15.57 -2.94
C ALA A 43 -17.07 16.74 -3.58
N THR A 44 -16.68 17.74 -2.81
CA THR A 44 -15.90 18.89 -3.31
C THR A 44 -14.55 18.45 -3.83
N MET A 45 -13.74 17.78 -2.99
CA MET A 45 -12.43 17.26 -3.42
C MET A 45 -12.60 16.19 -4.51
N MET A 46 -13.63 15.33 -4.40
CA MET A 46 -13.89 14.29 -5.40
C MET A 46 -14.14 14.89 -6.79
N GLN A 47 -14.85 16.01 -6.88
CA GLN A 47 -15.10 16.69 -8.15
C GLN A 47 -13.80 17.23 -8.76
N HIS A 48 -12.97 17.90 -7.98
CA HIS A 48 -11.65 18.40 -8.42
C HIS A 48 -10.74 17.27 -8.86
N ALA A 49 -10.59 16.24 -8.02
CA ALA A 49 -9.74 15.10 -8.31
C ALA A 49 -10.12 14.37 -9.61
N LYS A 50 -11.42 14.14 -9.84
CA LYS A 50 -11.93 13.50 -11.06
C LYS A 50 -11.76 14.38 -12.30
N ALA A 51 -11.96 15.70 -12.19
CA ALA A 51 -11.73 16.62 -13.30
C ALA A 51 -10.26 16.63 -13.73
N ASP A 52 -9.35 16.70 -12.77
CA ASP A 52 -7.89 16.64 -13.05
C ASP A 52 -7.44 15.27 -13.54
N ASN A 53 -8.03 14.17 -13.02
CA ASN A 53 -7.76 12.82 -13.53
C ASN A 53 -8.15 12.67 -15.01
N ALA A 54 -9.30 13.23 -15.42
CA ALA A 54 -9.71 13.21 -16.82
C ALA A 54 -8.68 13.90 -17.73
N ARG A 55 -8.15 15.07 -17.34
CA ARG A 55 -7.07 15.79 -18.06
C ARG A 55 -5.79 14.95 -18.14
N LEU A 56 -5.43 14.26 -17.04
CA LEU A 56 -4.27 13.39 -17.01
C LEU A 56 -4.44 12.20 -17.97
N LEU A 57 -5.60 11.58 -17.99
CA LEU A 57 -5.91 10.47 -18.90
C LEU A 57 -5.91 10.89 -20.38
N GLU A 58 -6.30 12.12 -20.71
CA GLU A 58 -6.15 12.67 -22.05
C GLU A 58 -4.67 12.79 -22.45
N SER A 59 -3.80 13.21 -21.52
CA SER A 59 -2.36 13.36 -21.78
C SER A 59 -1.60 12.03 -21.71
N PHE A 60 -2.06 11.10 -20.90
CA PHE A 60 -1.47 9.79 -20.67
C PHE A 60 -2.53 8.69 -20.49
N PRO A 61 -3.11 8.16 -21.59
CA PRO A 61 -4.20 7.16 -21.55
C PRO A 61 -3.85 5.83 -20.86
N LYS A 62 -2.56 5.58 -20.61
CA LYS A 62 -2.10 4.40 -19.86
C LYS A 62 -2.11 4.60 -18.34
N GLY A 63 -2.56 5.75 -17.85
CA GLY A 63 -2.81 6.01 -16.44
C GLY A 63 -4.02 5.22 -15.94
N PHE A 64 -4.41 5.49 -14.70
CA PHE A 64 -5.61 4.89 -14.10
C PHE A 64 -6.71 5.94 -13.93
N ALA A 65 -7.96 5.51 -14.04
CA ALA A 65 -9.12 6.31 -13.70
C ALA A 65 -9.36 6.31 -12.18
N LEU A 66 -9.87 7.41 -11.64
CA LEU A 66 -10.37 7.48 -10.27
C LEU A 66 -11.79 6.90 -10.23
N ASP A 67 -11.88 5.65 -9.83
CA ASP A 67 -13.10 4.86 -9.77
C ASP A 67 -13.14 3.99 -8.49
N GLU A 68 -13.97 2.96 -8.46
CA GLU A 68 -14.08 2.02 -7.34
C GLU A 68 -12.82 1.19 -7.09
N THR A 69 -11.86 1.21 -8.01
CA THR A 69 -10.59 0.47 -7.90
C THR A 69 -9.39 1.36 -7.62
N HIS A 70 -9.57 2.68 -7.66
CA HIS A 70 -8.57 3.70 -7.35
C HIS A 70 -9.25 4.83 -6.60
N HIS A 71 -9.52 4.61 -5.31
CA HIS A 71 -10.25 5.55 -4.48
C HIS A 71 -9.44 6.82 -4.20
N PRO A 72 -9.96 8.02 -4.49
CA PRO A 72 -9.37 9.26 -4.01
C PRO A 72 -9.37 9.30 -2.47
N HIS A 73 -8.21 9.53 -1.87
CA HIS A 73 -8.03 9.48 -0.43
C HIS A 73 -6.84 10.33 0.00
N VAL A 74 -6.75 10.62 1.28
CA VAL A 74 -5.54 11.13 1.92
C VAL A 74 -4.97 10.03 2.80
N SER A 75 -3.83 9.48 2.41
CA SER A 75 -3.10 8.49 3.20
C SER A 75 -2.65 9.09 4.53
N ILE A 76 -3.02 8.47 5.63
CA ILE A 76 -2.54 8.85 6.96
C ILE A 76 -1.40 7.92 7.40
N LEU A 77 -1.52 6.61 7.12
CA LEU A 77 -0.50 5.63 7.48
C LEU A 77 -0.44 4.51 6.46
N GLN A 78 0.73 4.31 5.84
CA GLN A 78 1.01 3.13 5.04
C GLN A 78 2.03 2.24 5.75
N GLN A 79 1.75 0.93 5.84
CA GLN A 79 2.60 -0.04 6.52
C GLN A 79 2.44 -1.45 5.94
N PHE A 80 3.51 -2.24 6.09
CA PHE A 80 3.42 -3.68 6.00
C PHE A 80 3.01 -4.25 7.35
N VAL A 81 1.99 -5.11 7.34
CA VAL A 81 1.43 -5.71 8.56
C VAL A 81 1.29 -7.22 8.40
N ARG A 82 1.25 -7.95 9.53
CA ARG A 82 0.88 -9.36 9.50
C ARG A 82 -0.58 -9.49 9.09
N THR A 83 -0.86 -10.30 8.07
CA THR A 83 -2.23 -10.53 7.58
C THR A 83 -3.14 -11.11 8.67
N ASP A 84 -2.61 -11.97 9.53
CA ASP A 84 -3.35 -12.58 10.63
C ASP A 84 -3.78 -11.58 11.73
N ASP A 85 -3.21 -10.38 11.73
CA ASP A 85 -3.54 -9.33 12.70
C ASP A 85 -4.50 -8.26 12.13
N LEU A 86 -5.01 -8.41 10.91
CA LEU A 86 -5.87 -7.40 10.27
C LEU A 86 -7.08 -7.00 11.13
N ASP A 87 -7.78 -7.95 11.75
CA ASP A 87 -8.93 -7.63 12.62
C ASP A 87 -8.52 -6.78 13.83
N LYS A 88 -7.33 -7.02 14.40
CA LYS A 88 -6.79 -6.21 15.50
C LYS A 88 -6.43 -4.81 15.03
N ILE A 89 -5.90 -4.70 13.82
CA ILE A 89 -5.56 -3.40 13.20
C ILE A 89 -6.83 -2.60 12.94
N TYR A 90 -7.89 -3.23 12.43
CA TYR A 90 -9.18 -2.57 12.22
C TYR A 90 -9.76 -2.03 13.54
N ALA A 91 -9.72 -2.85 14.59
CA ALA A 91 -10.16 -2.44 15.92
C ALA A 91 -9.30 -1.30 16.50
N ALA A 92 -7.98 -1.37 16.33
CA ALA A 92 -7.05 -0.34 16.79
C ALA A 92 -7.24 0.99 16.05
N ALA A 93 -7.41 0.93 14.71
CA ALA A 93 -7.70 2.10 13.88
C ALA A 93 -9.06 2.72 14.26
N GLN A 94 -10.11 1.91 14.40
CA GLN A 94 -11.43 2.39 14.82
C GLN A 94 -11.35 3.10 16.19
N ALA A 95 -10.65 2.51 17.17
CA ALA A 95 -10.49 3.12 18.49
C ALA A 95 -9.72 4.46 18.47
N VAL A 96 -8.93 4.73 17.43
CA VAL A 96 -8.32 6.05 17.19
C VAL A 96 -9.38 6.99 16.64
N PHE A 97 -10.10 6.59 15.58
CA PHE A 97 -11.14 7.41 14.95
C PHE A 97 -12.30 7.74 15.90
N ASP A 98 -12.65 6.86 16.83
CA ASP A 98 -13.68 7.09 17.86
C ASP A 98 -13.35 8.28 18.80
N LYS A 99 -12.09 8.72 18.83
CA LYS A 99 -11.63 9.86 19.64
C LYS A 99 -11.50 11.15 18.85
N GLU A 100 -11.65 11.05 17.55
CA GLU A 100 -11.52 12.16 16.62
C GLU A 100 -12.90 12.52 16.06
N THR A 101 -13.01 13.71 15.47
CA THR A 101 -14.22 14.16 14.79
C THR A 101 -13.92 14.62 13.37
N PRO A 102 -13.41 13.73 12.51
CA PRO A 102 -12.86 14.14 11.20
C PRO A 102 -13.88 14.84 10.31
N THR A 103 -15.16 14.49 10.40
CA THR A 103 -16.24 15.11 9.63
C THR A 103 -16.45 16.60 9.96
N SER A 104 -15.93 17.07 11.11
CA SER A 104 -15.95 18.48 11.50
C SER A 104 -14.74 19.28 11.00
N TRP A 105 -13.74 18.60 10.44
CA TRP A 105 -12.52 19.28 9.99
C TRP A 105 -12.74 19.99 8.65
N THR A 106 -12.11 21.14 8.52
CA THR A 106 -12.02 21.86 7.25
C THR A 106 -10.59 21.78 6.76
N LEU A 107 -10.36 20.99 5.74
CA LEU A 107 -9.06 20.80 5.12
C LEU A 107 -8.93 21.71 3.91
N LYS A 108 -7.73 22.21 3.62
CA LYS A 108 -7.46 23.12 2.50
C LYS A 108 -6.52 22.47 1.49
N ALA A 109 -6.98 22.35 0.27
CA ALA A 109 -6.20 22.03 -0.90
C ALA A 109 -5.58 23.32 -1.46
N PHE A 110 -4.26 23.32 -1.79
CA PHE A 110 -3.59 24.58 -2.10
C PHE A 110 -2.58 24.56 -3.24
N LYS A 111 -2.21 23.37 -3.75
CA LYS A 111 -1.31 23.26 -4.92
C LYS A 111 -1.33 21.86 -5.53
N TYR A 112 -0.88 21.77 -6.78
CA TYR A 112 -0.48 20.50 -7.39
C TYR A 112 0.93 20.10 -6.95
N TYR A 113 1.22 18.80 -7.05
CA TYR A 113 2.55 18.25 -6.99
C TYR A 113 2.59 16.94 -7.78
N TYR A 114 3.78 16.39 -8.00
CA TYR A 114 3.88 14.99 -8.45
C TYR A 114 5.12 14.31 -7.87
N ILE A 115 5.05 12.97 -7.79
CA ILE A 115 6.17 12.10 -7.46
C ILE A 115 6.80 11.65 -8.79
N PRO A 116 8.07 12.00 -9.07
CA PRO A 116 8.73 11.62 -10.32
C PRO A 116 8.94 10.10 -10.43
N SER A 117 8.64 9.57 -11.62
CA SER A 117 8.95 8.19 -12.03
C SER A 117 9.24 8.21 -13.54
N PRO A 118 10.34 8.85 -13.97
CA PRO A 118 10.60 9.15 -15.39
C PRO A 118 10.38 7.98 -16.33
N PRO A 119 9.75 8.21 -17.50
CA PRO A 119 9.32 9.49 -18.10
C PRO A 119 7.94 9.98 -17.67
N ILE A 120 7.37 9.45 -16.62
CA ILE A 120 6.06 9.79 -16.05
C ILE A 120 6.19 10.26 -14.60
N GLY A 121 5.08 10.65 -13.99
CA GLY A 121 4.97 10.94 -12.57
C GLY A 121 3.57 10.68 -12.05
N LEU A 122 3.46 10.52 -10.74
CA LEU A 122 2.21 10.36 -10.02
C LEU A 122 1.76 11.71 -9.47
N ALA A 123 0.71 12.26 -10.04
CA ALA A 123 0.18 13.57 -9.71
C ALA A 123 -0.73 13.56 -8.49
N GLY A 124 -0.75 14.65 -7.75
CA GLY A 124 -1.61 14.83 -6.58
C GLY A 124 -1.97 16.28 -6.30
N ILE A 125 -3.04 16.46 -5.53
CA ILE A 125 -3.44 17.73 -4.93
C ILE A 125 -2.99 17.71 -3.47
N VAL A 126 -2.14 18.67 -3.10
CA VAL A 126 -1.59 18.78 -1.73
C VAL A 126 -2.60 19.46 -0.81
N VAL A 127 -2.75 18.88 0.37
CA VAL A 127 -3.58 19.38 1.46
C VAL A 127 -2.68 20.04 2.51
N GLU A 128 -3.09 21.16 3.09
CA GLU A 128 -2.35 21.76 4.20
C GLU A 128 -2.31 20.80 5.40
N PRO A 129 -1.13 20.44 5.92
CA PRO A 129 -1.05 19.59 7.11
C PRO A 129 -1.53 20.39 8.33
N THR A 130 -2.66 19.97 8.90
CA THR A 130 -3.22 20.56 10.13
C THR A 130 -2.72 19.83 11.37
N GLU A 131 -2.89 20.43 12.55
CA GLU A 131 -2.60 19.78 13.84
C GLU A 131 -3.46 18.53 14.03
N ASP A 132 -4.72 18.56 13.55
CA ASP A 132 -5.62 17.41 13.60
C ASP A 132 -5.11 16.23 12.76
N LEU A 133 -4.63 16.49 11.53
CA LEU A 133 -4.04 15.47 10.67
C LEU A 133 -2.75 14.89 11.27
N HIS A 134 -1.90 15.72 11.88
CA HIS A 134 -0.70 15.25 12.56
C HIS A 134 -1.05 14.38 13.78
N ARG A 135 -1.99 14.83 14.59
CA ARG A 135 -2.46 14.07 15.78
C ARG A 135 -3.05 12.72 15.38
N LEU A 136 -3.89 12.69 14.33
CA LEU A 136 -4.44 11.45 13.79
C LEU A 136 -3.32 10.52 13.30
N GLN A 137 -2.34 11.03 12.53
CA GLN A 137 -1.21 10.25 12.05
C GLN A 137 -0.41 9.63 13.20
N ASP A 138 -0.03 10.44 14.20
CA ASP A 138 0.75 9.97 15.34
C ASP A 138 -0.01 8.90 16.15
N ALA A 139 -1.32 9.09 16.32
CA ALA A 139 -2.17 8.13 17.04
C ALA A 139 -2.28 6.79 16.28
N LEU A 140 -2.46 6.82 14.94
CA LEU A 140 -2.52 5.62 14.10
C LEU A 140 -1.18 4.89 14.04
N ILE A 141 -0.06 5.60 13.89
CA ILE A 141 1.27 5.01 13.92
C ILE A 141 1.44 4.21 15.21
N LYS A 142 1.15 4.83 16.38
CA LYS A 142 1.28 4.19 17.68
C LYS A 142 0.33 3.00 17.87
N ALA A 143 -0.90 3.09 17.38
CA ALA A 143 -1.90 2.04 17.52
C ALA A 143 -1.59 0.80 16.68
N VAL A 144 -0.99 1.00 15.49
CA VAL A 144 -0.71 -0.08 14.51
C VAL A 144 0.68 -0.68 14.71
N GLU A 145 1.63 0.04 15.32
CA GLU A 145 3.03 -0.40 15.53
C GLU A 145 3.18 -1.86 15.99
N PRO A 146 2.38 -2.39 16.96
CA PRO A 146 2.53 -3.78 17.42
C PRO A 146 2.30 -4.84 16.35
N TYR A 147 1.64 -4.50 15.25
CA TYR A 147 1.22 -5.41 14.18
C TYR A 147 2.08 -5.28 12.92
N THR A 148 2.99 -4.30 12.89
CA THR A 148 3.81 -4.03 11.71
C THR A 148 4.91 -5.06 11.52
N VAL A 149 5.32 -5.20 10.27
CA VAL A 149 6.54 -5.92 9.87
C VAL A 149 7.44 -4.97 9.09
N LYS A 150 8.73 -5.20 9.16
CA LYS A 150 9.72 -4.27 8.61
C LYS A 150 9.58 -4.08 7.11
N THR A 151 9.32 -5.15 6.38
CA THR A 151 9.27 -5.15 4.92
C THR A 151 8.26 -6.16 4.40
N GLY A 152 7.90 -6.02 3.14
CA GLY A 152 7.06 -6.95 2.39
C GLY A 152 7.60 -7.16 0.97
N THR A 153 6.80 -7.82 0.17
CA THR A 153 7.07 -8.03 -1.26
C THR A 153 5.87 -7.56 -2.08
N ALA A 154 5.95 -7.62 -3.40
CA ALA A 154 4.80 -7.35 -4.28
C ALA A 154 3.56 -8.19 -3.92
N ALA A 155 3.74 -9.39 -3.36
CA ALA A 155 2.64 -10.25 -2.91
C ALA A 155 1.83 -9.68 -1.73
N ALA A 156 2.37 -8.69 -0.99
CA ALA A 156 1.64 -7.98 0.07
C ALA A 156 0.61 -6.98 -0.50
N CYS A 157 0.79 -6.54 -1.73
CA CYS A 157 -0.08 -5.60 -2.42
C CYS A 157 -1.19 -6.33 -3.19
N TYR A 158 -2.29 -5.64 -3.44
CA TYR A 158 -3.30 -6.11 -4.38
C TYR A 158 -2.77 -6.00 -5.82
N SER A 159 -2.86 -7.10 -6.56
CA SER A 159 -2.45 -7.18 -7.95
C SER A 159 -3.32 -8.17 -8.70
N GLU A 160 -3.73 -7.82 -9.91
CA GLU A 160 -4.47 -8.70 -10.83
C GLU A 160 -3.55 -9.52 -11.73
N ASP A 161 -2.24 -9.21 -11.70
CA ASP A 161 -1.27 -9.81 -12.61
C ASP A 161 -0.09 -10.51 -11.87
N GLY A 162 -0.36 -10.97 -10.64
CA GLY A 162 0.62 -11.71 -9.85
C GLY A 162 1.78 -10.85 -9.33
N GLY A 163 1.53 -9.56 -9.14
CA GLY A 163 2.50 -8.62 -8.57
C GLY A 163 3.43 -7.96 -9.60
N ARG A 164 3.28 -8.24 -10.90
CA ARG A 164 4.12 -7.64 -11.95
C ARG A 164 3.83 -6.16 -12.18
N ASP A 165 2.63 -5.72 -11.84
CA ASP A 165 2.18 -4.33 -11.87
C ASP A 165 2.60 -3.52 -10.63
N ILE A 166 3.22 -4.16 -9.63
CA ILE A 166 3.71 -3.50 -8.41
C ILE A 166 5.14 -2.98 -8.63
N GLN A 167 5.29 -1.67 -8.57
CA GLN A 167 6.58 -1.02 -8.78
C GLN A 167 7.54 -1.29 -7.62
N PRO A 168 8.81 -1.62 -7.88
CA PRO A 168 9.79 -1.88 -6.82
C PRO A 168 9.96 -0.72 -5.81
N PHE A 169 9.82 0.53 -6.26
CA PHE A 169 9.93 1.70 -5.38
C PHE A 169 8.83 1.72 -4.31
N LEU A 170 7.64 1.16 -4.59
CA LEU A 170 6.53 1.12 -3.64
C LEU A 170 6.90 0.33 -2.39
N ILE A 171 7.62 -0.78 -2.55
CA ILE A 171 8.04 -1.61 -1.41
C ILE A 171 8.92 -0.78 -0.47
N GLY A 172 9.93 -0.10 -1.00
CA GLY A 172 10.79 0.79 -0.22
C GLY A 172 10.05 1.99 0.38
N TYR A 173 9.06 2.53 -0.33
CA TYR A 173 8.23 3.63 0.17
C TYR A 173 7.40 3.20 1.39
N VAL A 174 6.68 2.08 1.31
CA VAL A 174 5.87 1.57 2.42
C VAL A 174 6.75 1.17 3.61
N GLU A 175 7.90 0.51 3.36
CA GLU A 175 8.88 0.16 4.41
C GLU A 175 9.37 1.38 5.20
N ASN A 176 9.50 2.51 4.53
CA ASN A 176 10.07 3.72 5.10
C ASN A 176 9.04 4.82 5.38
N PHE A 177 7.75 4.55 5.22
CA PHE A 177 6.69 5.56 5.29
C PHE A 177 6.74 6.40 6.57
N VAL A 178 6.82 5.77 7.75
CA VAL A 178 6.88 6.51 9.03
C VAL A 178 8.13 7.38 9.11
N ARG A 179 9.27 6.91 8.60
CA ARG A 179 10.50 7.70 8.57
C ARG A 179 10.42 8.88 7.62
N ASP A 180 9.85 8.69 6.43
CA ASP A 180 10.00 9.61 5.31
C ASP A 180 8.73 10.44 5.02
N ALA A 181 7.56 10.02 5.51
CA ALA A 181 6.27 10.64 5.25
C ALA A 181 5.45 10.93 6.52
N ALA A 182 6.08 10.96 7.72
CA ALA A 182 5.39 11.32 8.95
C ALA A 182 6.04 12.53 9.66
N GLY A 183 5.30 13.08 10.61
CA GLY A 183 5.72 14.24 11.40
C GLY A 183 6.02 15.44 10.50
N LYS A 184 7.19 16.03 10.64
CA LYS A 184 7.60 17.23 9.83
C LYS A 184 7.68 16.98 8.33
N ARG A 185 7.72 15.71 7.88
CA ARG A 185 7.76 15.33 6.46
C ARG A 185 6.38 14.94 5.93
N PHE A 186 5.37 15.00 6.77
CA PHE A 186 4.01 14.68 6.36
C PHE A 186 3.55 15.67 5.29
N ASN A 187 3.25 15.13 4.12
CA ASN A 187 2.73 15.87 2.97
C ASN A 187 1.41 15.25 2.54
N PRO A 188 0.31 15.51 3.29
CA PRO A 188 -0.98 14.94 2.96
C PRO A 188 -1.43 15.41 1.57
N HIS A 189 -1.93 14.49 0.79
CA HIS A 189 -2.35 14.77 -0.58
C HIS A 189 -3.38 13.76 -1.07
N VAL A 190 -4.13 14.16 -2.09
CA VAL A 190 -5.00 13.26 -2.84
C VAL A 190 -4.33 12.96 -4.18
N THR A 191 -3.99 11.72 -4.43
CA THR A 191 -3.48 11.27 -5.73
C THR A 191 -4.57 11.38 -6.78
N ILE A 192 -4.24 11.98 -7.92
CA ILE A 192 -5.20 12.27 -9.00
C ILE A 192 -4.89 11.55 -10.31
N GLY A 193 -3.78 10.82 -10.42
CA GLY A 193 -3.48 10.03 -11.61
C GLY A 193 -2.01 10.10 -12.02
N VAL A 194 -1.73 9.59 -13.22
CA VAL A 194 -0.39 9.53 -13.82
C VAL A 194 -0.36 10.41 -15.05
N GLY A 195 0.73 11.15 -15.23
CA GLY A 195 0.97 11.96 -16.41
C GLY A 195 2.41 11.86 -16.90
N THR A 196 2.68 12.35 -18.11
CA THR A 196 4.06 12.55 -18.57
C THR A 196 4.71 13.69 -17.79
N GLU A 197 6.03 13.61 -17.53
CA GLU A 197 6.75 14.69 -16.83
C GLU A 197 6.54 16.06 -17.48
N LYS A 198 6.50 16.09 -18.82
CA LYS A 198 6.24 17.34 -19.55
C LYS A 198 4.90 17.95 -19.16
N TYR A 199 3.82 17.17 -19.23
CA TYR A 199 2.48 17.62 -18.89
C TYR A 199 2.36 18.01 -17.41
N LEU A 200 2.98 17.24 -16.52
CA LEU A 200 2.97 17.52 -15.08
C LEU A 200 3.70 18.83 -14.74
N ASN A 201 4.80 19.12 -15.42
CA ASN A 201 5.48 20.41 -15.26
C ASN A 201 4.64 21.59 -15.77
N GLU A 202 3.89 21.41 -16.87
CA GLU A 202 2.91 22.38 -17.35
C GLU A 202 1.79 22.59 -16.30
N MET A 203 1.24 21.52 -15.75
CA MET A 203 0.22 21.53 -14.69
C MET A 203 0.69 22.24 -13.42
N LEU A 204 1.94 22.03 -12.99
CA LEU A 204 2.51 22.73 -11.83
C LEU A 204 2.66 24.24 -12.04
N ALA A 205 2.76 24.69 -13.29
CA ALA A 205 2.84 26.11 -13.63
C ALA A 205 1.47 26.80 -13.72
N GLU A 206 0.38 26.05 -13.71
CA GLU A 206 -0.98 26.58 -13.71
C GLU A 206 -1.30 27.25 -12.36
N PRO A 207 -2.09 28.34 -12.34
CA PRO A 207 -2.67 28.84 -11.11
C PRO A 207 -3.54 27.78 -10.43
N PHE A 208 -3.33 27.54 -9.14
CA PHE A 208 -4.17 26.64 -8.35
C PHE A 208 -5.10 27.45 -7.46
N PRO A 209 -6.40 27.57 -7.79
CA PRO A 209 -7.37 28.19 -6.90
C PRO A 209 -7.59 27.30 -5.69
N SER A 210 -7.04 27.69 -4.54
CA SER A 210 -7.24 26.94 -3.28
C SER A 210 -8.71 26.79 -2.95
N PHE A 211 -9.06 25.63 -2.44
CA PHE A 211 -10.42 25.32 -1.99
C PHE A 211 -10.38 24.52 -0.68
N THR A 212 -11.54 24.44 -0.01
CA THR A 212 -11.68 23.65 1.21
C THR A 212 -12.61 22.47 0.97
N PHE A 213 -12.41 21.41 1.73
CA PHE A 213 -13.22 20.20 1.75
C PHE A 213 -13.19 19.59 3.15
N SER A 214 -14.02 18.58 3.40
CA SER A 214 -14.04 17.85 4.68
C SER A 214 -13.86 16.36 4.45
N PRO A 215 -13.33 15.61 5.43
CA PRO A 215 -13.43 14.16 5.42
C PRO A 215 -14.89 13.70 5.44
N ALA A 216 -15.22 12.73 4.60
CA ALA A 216 -16.54 12.13 4.50
C ALA A 216 -16.56 10.64 4.87
N GLY A 217 -15.39 10.00 4.93
CA GLY A 217 -15.21 8.61 5.30
C GLY A 217 -13.77 8.35 5.74
N ALA A 218 -13.54 7.14 6.23
CA ALA A 218 -12.22 6.58 6.45
C ALA A 218 -12.26 5.08 6.23
N SER A 219 -11.17 4.52 5.71
CA SER A 219 -11.07 3.09 5.47
C SER A 219 -9.64 2.59 5.62
N VAL A 220 -9.51 1.29 5.84
CA VAL A 220 -8.27 0.55 5.69
C VAL A 220 -8.30 -0.11 4.32
N TYR A 221 -7.35 0.26 3.46
CA TYR A 221 -7.20 -0.30 2.13
C TYR A 221 -6.02 -1.25 2.04
N GLN A 222 -6.06 -2.20 1.12
CA GLN A 222 -4.86 -2.85 0.61
C GLN A 222 -4.31 -2.01 -0.53
N LEU A 223 -3.02 -1.70 -0.44
CA LEU A 223 -2.30 -0.96 -1.46
C LEU A 223 -2.19 -1.76 -2.75
N GLY A 224 -2.26 -1.07 -3.87
CA GLY A 224 -1.98 -1.62 -5.19
C GLY A 224 -0.87 -0.88 -5.91
N SER A 225 -0.84 -1.03 -7.22
CA SER A 225 0.08 -0.34 -8.12
C SER A 225 0.12 1.17 -7.83
N PHE A 226 1.30 1.76 -7.87
CA PHE A 226 1.56 3.18 -7.53
C PHE A 226 1.18 3.60 -6.10
N GLY A 227 0.95 2.66 -5.18
CA GLY A 227 0.51 2.99 -3.82
C GLY A 227 -0.94 3.46 -3.73
N THR A 228 -1.75 3.11 -4.71
CA THR A 228 -3.17 3.46 -4.74
C THR A 228 -4.00 2.63 -3.74
N ALA A 229 -5.09 3.19 -3.22
CA ALA A 229 -6.10 2.50 -2.43
C ALA A 229 -6.91 1.57 -3.36
N ARG A 230 -6.46 0.32 -3.48
CA ARG A 230 -6.91 -0.58 -4.54
C ARG A 230 -8.06 -1.48 -4.11
N ARG A 231 -8.04 -1.93 -2.87
CA ARG A 231 -9.08 -2.79 -2.31
C ARG A 231 -9.42 -2.36 -0.89
N GLU A 232 -10.64 -1.95 -0.67
CA GLU A 232 -11.12 -1.70 0.69
C GLU A 232 -11.12 -3.01 1.48
N LEU A 233 -10.44 -3.01 2.62
CA LEU A 233 -10.41 -4.11 3.57
C LEU A 233 -11.42 -3.89 4.69
N LYS A 234 -11.59 -2.64 5.11
CA LYS A 234 -12.51 -2.27 6.20
C LYS A 234 -12.87 -0.80 6.12
N ALA A 235 -14.17 -0.50 5.98
CA ALA A 235 -14.68 0.84 6.25
C ALA A 235 -14.67 1.11 7.76
N LEU A 236 -14.26 2.32 8.15
CA LEU A 236 -14.25 2.81 9.54
C LEU A 236 -15.37 3.81 9.74
N THR A 237 -15.90 3.85 10.95
CA THR A 237 -16.91 4.85 11.34
C THR A 237 -16.21 6.15 11.73
N LEU A 238 -16.73 7.30 11.26
CA LEU A 238 -16.31 8.65 11.66
C LEU A 238 -17.28 9.29 12.64
#